data_92cdb4cdf67a6aef539e7f07cd8249e6
#
_entry.id   92cdb4cdf67a6aef539e7f07cd8249e6
#
_cell.length_a   1.000
_cell.length_b   1.000
_cell.length_c   1.000
_cell.angle_alpha   90.00
_cell.angle_beta   90.00
_cell.angle_gamma   90.00
#
_symmetry.space_group_name_H-M   'P 1'
#
loop_
_entity.id
_entity.type
_entity.pdbx_description
1 polymer ?
#
loop_
_entity_poly.entity_id
_entity_poly.type
_entity_poly.pdbx_seq_one_letter_code
_entity_poly.pdbx_strand_id
1 'polypeptide(L)'
;IIDKRDMQFLYRDGDDYVFMDNESYDQMHVAPTALGDASKYIVDGSTVTLQMFGDEIVGSDLPAAVELTVTETEPGVQGDRVSGARKPATLETGLVLQVPLFVNPGDRLKVDTRSGEYITRA
;
A
#
# COMPACT_ATOMS: atom_id res chain seq x y z
N ILE A 1 -20.82 15.29 -10.35
CA ILE A 1 -19.43 15.67 -10.57
C ILE A 1 -18.56 15.11 -9.44
N ILE A 2 -17.54 14.38 -9.82
CA ILE A 2 -16.61 13.78 -8.86
C ILE A 2 -15.45 14.73 -8.65
N ASP A 3 -15.21 15.10 -7.39
CA ASP A 3 -14.05 15.91 -7.00
C ASP A 3 -12.89 15.01 -6.63
N LYS A 4 -11.71 15.39 -7.05
CA LYS A 4 -10.48 14.72 -6.65
C LYS A 4 -9.76 15.59 -5.63
N ARG A 5 -9.43 15.00 -4.47
CA ARG A 5 -8.74 15.71 -3.40
C ARG A 5 -7.48 14.95 -3.01
N ASP A 6 -6.38 15.68 -2.94
CA ASP A 6 -5.12 15.10 -2.46
C ASP A 6 -5.16 15.08 -0.94
N MET A 7 -5.09 13.89 -0.38
CA MET A 7 -5.18 13.65 1.05
C MET A 7 -3.92 12.95 1.53
N GLN A 8 -3.46 13.31 2.72
CA GLN A 8 -2.34 12.63 3.35
C GLN A 8 -2.85 11.65 4.38
N PHE A 9 -2.39 10.40 4.30
CA PHE A 9 -2.71 9.42 5.33
C PHE A 9 -1.87 9.69 6.56
N LEU A 10 -2.54 9.90 7.69
CA LEU A 10 -1.86 10.23 8.95
C LEU A 10 -1.62 8.99 9.81
N TYR A 11 -2.68 8.27 10.14
CA TYR A 11 -2.60 7.10 11.01
C TYR A 11 -3.90 6.31 10.93
N ARG A 12 -3.90 5.14 11.56
CA ARG A 12 -5.11 4.33 11.70
C ARG A 12 -5.70 4.55 13.06
N ASP A 13 -7.02 4.76 13.10
CA ASP A 13 -7.79 4.85 14.33
C ASP A 13 -8.74 3.65 14.38
N GLY A 14 -8.33 2.62 15.13
CA GLY A 14 -9.02 1.35 15.07
C GLY A 14 -8.93 0.75 13.67
N ASP A 15 -10.07 0.52 13.03
CA ASP A 15 -10.12 0.02 11.66
C ASP A 15 -10.16 1.16 10.63
N ASP A 16 -10.41 2.38 11.05
CA ASP A 16 -10.53 3.52 10.15
C ASP A 16 -9.18 4.09 9.79
N TYR A 17 -9.09 4.64 8.57
CA TYR A 17 -7.92 5.36 8.10
C TYR A 17 -8.19 6.85 8.26
N VAL A 18 -7.28 7.56 8.90
CA VAL A 18 -7.41 9.01 9.09
C VAL A 18 -6.60 9.73 8.03
N PHE A 19 -7.28 10.52 7.22
CA PHE A 19 -6.67 11.32 6.17
C PHE A 19 -6.82 12.80 6.48
N MET A 20 -5.85 13.57 6.02
CA MET A 20 -5.88 15.03 6.13
C MET A 20 -5.86 15.64 4.74
N ASP A 21 -6.81 16.56 4.49
CA ASP A 21 -6.84 17.32 3.25
C ASP A 21 -5.63 18.24 3.17
N ASN A 22 -4.87 18.17 2.08
CA ASN A 22 -3.66 18.97 1.94
C ASN A 22 -3.93 20.47 1.76
N GLU A 23 -5.16 20.84 1.40
CA GLU A 23 -5.52 22.24 1.23
C GLU A 23 -6.15 22.85 2.48
N SER A 24 -7.15 22.16 3.04
CA SER A 24 -7.91 22.68 4.19
C SER A 24 -7.36 22.23 5.53
N TYR A 25 -6.51 21.19 5.53
CA TYR A 25 -5.99 20.54 6.73
C TYR A 25 -7.07 19.88 7.58
N ASP A 26 -8.26 19.70 7.04
CA ASP A 26 -9.33 18.99 7.73
C ASP A 26 -9.03 17.49 7.73
N GLN A 27 -9.29 16.85 8.85
CA GLN A 27 -9.12 15.41 9.00
C GLN A 27 -10.45 14.71 8.77
N MET A 28 -10.38 13.53 8.14
CA MET A 28 -11.56 12.69 7.97
C MET A 28 -11.22 11.23 8.20
N HIS A 29 -12.20 10.49 8.72
CA HIS A 29 -12.08 9.06 8.94
C HIS A 29 -12.66 8.33 7.75
N VAL A 30 -11.90 7.40 7.21
CA VAL A 30 -12.30 6.62 6.03
C VAL A 30 -12.33 5.16 6.40
N ALA A 31 -13.48 4.53 6.18
CA ALA A 31 -13.62 3.10 6.44
C ALA A 31 -12.74 2.30 5.46
N PRO A 32 -12.14 1.18 5.90
CA PRO A 32 -11.31 0.37 4.99
C PRO A 32 -12.10 -0.14 3.79
N THR A 33 -13.40 -0.36 3.92
CA THR A 33 -14.24 -0.78 2.80
C THR A 33 -14.34 0.27 1.70
N ALA A 34 -14.20 1.55 2.04
CA ALA A 34 -14.23 2.62 1.05
C ALA A 34 -12.96 2.67 0.22
N LEU A 35 -11.85 2.21 0.76
CA LEU A 35 -10.56 2.15 0.07
C LEU A 35 -10.38 0.85 -0.72
N GLY A 36 -11.04 -0.23 -0.29
CA GLY A 36 -10.88 -1.53 -0.92
C GLY A 36 -9.43 -1.98 -0.90
N ASP A 37 -8.93 -2.49 -2.03
CA ASP A 37 -7.56 -2.98 -2.12
C ASP A 37 -6.51 -1.87 -2.00
N ALA A 38 -6.91 -0.62 -2.20
CA ALA A 38 -5.98 0.50 -2.08
C ALA A 38 -5.39 0.61 -0.68
N SER A 39 -6.12 0.16 0.35
CA SER A 39 -5.64 0.19 1.73
C SER A 39 -4.33 -0.58 1.93
N LYS A 40 -4.06 -1.56 1.08
CA LYS A 40 -2.85 -2.38 1.18
C LYS A 40 -1.61 -1.68 0.65
N TYR A 41 -1.77 -0.53 0.00
CA TYR A 41 -0.66 0.21 -0.60
C TYR A 41 -0.44 1.56 0.07
N ILE A 42 -1.18 1.86 1.13
CA ILE A 42 -1.12 3.15 1.81
C ILE A 42 -0.30 2.99 3.09
N VAL A 43 0.77 3.78 3.22
CA VAL A 43 1.61 3.82 4.42
C VAL A 43 1.51 5.17 5.07
N ASP A 44 1.89 5.26 6.35
CA ASP A 44 1.85 6.50 7.11
C ASP A 44 2.63 7.60 6.38
N GLY A 45 1.98 8.76 6.23
CA GLY A 45 2.57 9.90 5.54
C GLY A 45 2.42 9.90 4.03
N SER A 46 1.83 8.85 3.46
CA SER A 46 1.61 8.78 2.01
C SER A 46 0.51 9.73 1.57
N THR A 47 0.66 10.30 0.38
CA THR A 47 -0.37 11.13 -0.24
C THR A 47 -1.18 10.27 -1.19
N VAL A 48 -2.50 10.33 -1.07
CA VAL A 48 -3.43 9.58 -1.90
C VAL A 48 -4.46 10.56 -2.45
N THR A 49 -4.78 10.44 -3.72
CA THR A 49 -5.86 11.23 -4.32
C THR A 49 -7.17 10.48 -4.15
N LEU A 50 -8.09 11.06 -3.38
CA LEU A 50 -9.41 10.47 -3.17
C LEU A 50 -10.41 11.10 -4.14
N GLN A 51 -11.22 10.24 -4.74
CA GLN A 51 -12.32 10.65 -5.62
C GLN A 51 -13.57 10.75 -4.75
N MET A 52 -14.14 11.95 -4.68
CA MET A 52 -15.26 12.20 -3.79
C MET A 52 -16.48 12.69 -4.57
N PHE A 53 -17.64 12.18 -4.17
CA PHE A 53 -18.92 12.65 -4.64
C PHE A 53 -19.67 13.25 -3.43
N GLY A 54 -19.65 14.56 -3.32
CA GLY A 54 -20.10 15.22 -2.09
C GLY A 54 -19.20 14.85 -0.93
N ASP A 55 -19.77 14.27 0.12
CA ASP A 55 -19.02 13.79 1.30
C ASP A 55 -18.66 12.32 1.22
N GLU A 56 -18.97 11.67 0.10
CA GLU A 56 -18.80 10.24 -0.06
C GLU A 56 -17.56 9.93 -0.90
N ILE A 57 -16.76 8.96 -0.45
CA ILE A 57 -15.59 8.51 -1.18
C ILE A 57 -16.02 7.42 -2.15
N VAL A 58 -15.82 7.67 -3.44
CA VAL A 58 -16.22 6.73 -4.48
C VAL A 58 -15.04 6.02 -5.13
N GLY A 59 -13.84 6.43 -4.82
CA GLY A 59 -12.63 5.77 -5.33
C GLY A 59 -11.39 6.45 -4.83
N SER A 60 -10.24 5.92 -5.24
CA SER A 60 -8.94 6.46 -4.89
C SER A 60 -7.97 6.24 -6.05
N ASP A 61 -7.08 7.21 -6.25
CA ASP A 61 -6.00 7.10 -7.22
C ASP A 61 -4.68 6.96 -6.47
N LEU A 62 -3.96 5.90 -6.79
CA LEU A 62 -2.66 5.63 -6.20
C LEU A 62 -1.56 5.91 -7.23
N PRO A 63 -0.34 6.23 -6.77
CA PRO A 63 0.81 6.21 -7.68
C PRO A 63 0.92 4.85 -8.37
N ALA A 64 1.54 4.80 -9.54
CA ALA A 64 1.68 3.55 -10.28
C ALA A 64 2.48 2.51 -9.49
N ALA A 65 3.38 2.96 -8.62
CA ALA A 65 4.15 2.10 -7.75
C ALA A 65 4.35 2.76 -6.39
N VAL A 66 4.47 1.94 -5.36
CA VAL A 66 4.74 2.40 -3.99
C VAL A 66 5.91 1.61 -3.42
N GLU A 67 6.58 2.19 -2.43
CA GLU A 67 7.66 1.52 -1.72
C GLU A 67 7.14 1.05 -0.38
N LEU A 68 7.28 -0.24 -0.12
CA LEU A 68 6.81 -0.87 1.11
C LEU A 68 7.94 -1.69 1.72
N THR A 69 7.99 -1.72 3.06
CA THR A 69 9.01 -2.47 3.80
C THR A 69 8.50 -3.86 4.13
N VAL A 70 9.34 -4.86 3.93
CA VAL A 70 9.03 -6.24 4.30
C VAL A 70 9.10 -6.37 5.82
N THR A 71 8.01 -6.80 6.44
CA THR A 71 7.97 -7.03 7.88
C THR A 71 8.25 -8.49 8.21
N GLU A 72 7.86 -9.41 7.32
CA GLU A 72 8.01 -10.83 7.56
C GLU A 72 8.14 -11.57 6.24
N THR A 73 9.05 -12.51 6.16
CA THR A 73 9.19 -13.38 5.00
C THR A 73 9.94 -14.64 5.42
N GLU A 74 9.80 -15.68 4.62
CA GLU A 74 10.53 -16.91 4.85
C GLU A 74 11.97 -16.76 4.36
N PRO A 75 12.96 -17.42 5.03
CA PRO A 75 14.31 -17.45 4.51
C PRO A 75 14.35 -18.17 3.17
N GLY A 76 15.20 -17.70 2.27
CA GLY A 76 15.43 -18.39 1.00
C GLY A 76 16.01 -19.76 1.23
N VAL A 77 15.42 -20.77 0.62
CA VAL A 77 15.88 -22.15 0.79
C VAL A 77 16.99 -22.41 -0.22
N GLN A 78 18.15 -22.84 0.26
CA GLN A 78 19.30 -23.08 -0.60
C GLN A 78 19.08 -24.20 -1.61
N GLY A 79 18.18 -25.11 -1.32
CA GLY A 79 17.85 -26.19 -2.23
C GLY A 79 17.07 -25.77 -3.46
N ASP A 80 16.50 -24.57 -3.43
CA ASP A 80 15.72 -24.07 -4.55
C ASP A 80 16.63 -23.60 -5.67
N ARG A 81 16.68 -24.40 -6.71
CA ARG A 81 17.49 -24.11 -7.90
C ARG A 81 16.67 -23.73 -9.10
N VAL A 82 15.36 -23.60 -8.91
CA VAL A 82 14.46 -23.31 -10.01
C VAL A 82 14.56 -21.84 -10.36
N SER A 83 14.80 -21.55 -11.63
CA SER A 83 14.81 -20.20 -12.13
C SER A 83 13.43 -19.57 -11.92
N GLY A 84 13.40 -18.37 -11.36
CA GLY A 84 12.16 -17.70 -11.10
C GLY A 84 11.45 -18.14 -9.83
N ALA A 85 12.12 -18.92 -8.98
CA ALA A 85 11.56 -19.31 -7.69
C ALA A 85 11.26 -18.07 -6.84
N ARG A 86 10.14 -18.11 -6.15
CA ARG A 86 9.67 -16.99 -5.33
C ARG A 86 9.17 -17.49 -3.99
N LYS A 87 9.04 -16.56 -3.04
CA LYS A 87 8.52 -16.86 -1.71
C LYS A 87 7.53 -15.78 -1.30
N PRO A 88 6.57 -16.08 -0.40
CA PRO A 88 5.67 -15.06 0.09
C PRO A 88 6.39 -14.13 1.05
N ALA A 89 6.04 -12.85 0.99
CA ALA A 89 6.53 -11.84 1.92
C ALA A 89 5.35 -10.98 2.37
N THR A 90 5.31 -10.68 3.66
CA THR A 90 4.32 -9.79 4.25
C THR A 90 4.93 -8.40 4.39
N LEU A 91 4.23 -7.40 3.89
CA LEU A 91 4.69 -6.02 3.91
C LEU A 91 4.05 -5.26 5.06
N GLU A 92 4.56 -4.07 5.35
CA GLU A 92 4.14 -3.27 6.50
C GLU A 92 2.64 -2.94 6.52
N THR A 93 2.00 -2.95 5.35
CA THR A 93 0.56 -2.71 5.24
C THR A 93 -0.29 -3.96 5.41
N GLY A 94 0.33 -5.11 5.58
CA GLY A 94 -0.35 -6.39 5.61
C GLY A 94 -0.51 -7.06 4.24
N LEU A 95 -0.02 -6.42 3.20
CA LEU A 95 -0.04 -7.02 1.86
C LEU A 95 0.94 -8.18 1.78
N VAL A 96 0.47 -9.31 1.24
CA VAL A 96 1.31 -10.48 1.00
C VAL A 96 1.49 -10.63 -0.50
N LEU A 97 2.73 -10.73 -0.95
CA LEU A 97 3.03 -10.92 -2.37
C LEU A 97 4.23 -11.85 -2.54
N GLN A 98 4.39 -12.34 -3.76
CA GLN A 98 5.51 -13.21 -4.10
C GLN A 98 6.73 -12.37 -4.46
N VAL A 99 7.87 -12.67 -3.84
CA VAL A 99 9.11 -11.93 -4.02
C VAL A 99 10.25 -12.91 -4.34
N PRO A 100 11.34 -12.41 -4.94
CA PRO A 100 12.52 -13.25 -5.15
C PRO A 100 13.08 -13.78 -3.83
N LEU A 101 13.82 -14.88 -3.90
CA LEU A 101 14.33 -15.55 -2.70
C LEU A 101 15.35 -14.70 -1.92
N PHE A 102 16.00 -13.72 -2.57
CA PHE A 102 17.00 -12.90 -1.91
C PHE A 102 16.42 -11.83 -0.98
N VAL A 103 15.10 -11.63 -1.00
CA VAL A 103 14.45 -10.60 -0.18
C VAL A 103 14.44 -11.01 1.28
N ASN A 104 14.80 -10.09 2.16
CA ASN A 104 14.87 -10.31 3.62
C ASN A 104 13.93 -9.35 4.35
N PRO A 105 13.54 -9.68 5.60
CA PRO A 105 12.80 -8.73 6.43
C PRO A 105 13.60 -7.45 6.59
N GLY A 106 12.90 -6.32 6.52
CA GLY A 106 13.52 -5.00 6.56
C GLY A 106 13.88 -4.43 5.20
N ASP A 107 13.84 -5.25 4.15
CA ASP A 107 14.09 -4.77 2.80
C ASP A 107 12.92 -3.92 2.32
N ARG A 108 13.25 -2.88 1.58
CA ARG A 108 12.24 -2.01 0.99
C ARG A 108 12.02 -2.41 -0.45
N LEU A 109 10.76 -2.62 -0.81
CA LEU A 109 10.39 -3.10 -2.13
C LEU A 109 9.53 -2.09 -2.87
N LYS A 110 9.70 -2.05 -4.18
CA LYS A 110 8.82 -1.29 -5.05
C LYS A 110 7.74 -2.21 -5.58
N VAL A 111 6.50 -1.86 -5.36
CA VAL A 111 5.33 -2.68 -5.67
C VAL A 111 4.44 -1.95 -6.65
N ASP A 112 3.99 -2.67 -7.68
CA ASP A 112 3.04 -2.13 -8.65
C ASP A 112 1.65 -2.10 -8.01
N THR A 113 1.04 -0.93 -7.94
CA THR A 113 -0.27 -0.76 -7.31
C THR A 113 -1.42 -1.29 -8.16
N ARG A 114 -1.19 -1.52 -9.44
CA ARG A 114 -2.23 -2.03 -10.34
C ARG A 114 -2.35 -3.54 -10.29
N SER A 115 -1.21 -4.22 -10.29
CA SER A 115 -1.17 -5.68 -10.28
C SER A 115 -0.93 -6.26 -8.90
N GLY A 116 -0.38 -5.47 -7.98
CA GLY A 116 0.03 -5.94 -6.67
C GLY A 116 1.31 -6.76 -6.70
N GLU A 117 2.09 -6.64 -7.77
CA GLU A 117 3.28 -7.46 -7.95
C GLU A 117 4.56 -6.70 -7.61
N TYR A 118 5.56 -7.47 -7.23
CA TYR A 118 6.90 -6.96 -6.96
C TYR A 118 7.53 -6.45 -8.27
N ILE A 119 8.12 -5.25 -8.23
CA ILE A 119 8.85 -4.69 -9.35
C ILE A 119 10.35 -4.84 -9.14
N THR A 120 10.86 -4.27 -8.06
CA THR A 120 12.27 -4.29 -7.75
C THR A 120 12.49 -3.94 -6.29
N ARG A 121 13.70 -4.15 -5.81
CA ARG A 121 14.09 -3.68 -4.49
C ARG A 121 14.38 -2.18 -4.58
N ALA A 122 13.81 -1.44 -3.65
CA ALA A 122 13.98 0.01 -3.62
C ALA A 122 15.33 0.41 -3.02
#